data_09347c60aeb0c16eea943e7db80096d2
#
_entry.id   09347c60aeb0c16eea943e7db80096d2
#
_cell.length_a   1.000
_cell.length_b   1.000
_cell.length_c   1.000
_cell.angle_alpha   90.00
_cell.angle_beta   90.00
_cell.angle_gamma   90.00
#
_symmetry.space_group_name_H-M   'P 1'
#
loop_
_entity.id
_entity.type
_entity.pdbx_description
1 polymer ?
#
loop_
_entity_poly.entity_id
_entity_poly.type
_entity_poly.pdbx_seq_one_letter_code
_entity_poly.pdbx_strand_id
1 'polypeptide(L)'
;MNLYSALRAITDTPDATFLRTPQGRTLTYGDLAAGSARFANALVALGVRPGDRVAVQVEKSPEVALLYLACLRAGAVYLPLNTAYTLNELAYFIGDAQPRVVVCDPKVEAGVATLADAVVTLDAAGQGGLSDLAAKQAEAFDTVARDGADLAAILYTSGTTGRSKGAMLTHANLASNASTLVKAWRFSAADVLLHALPIFHIHGLFVALNVPLMAGAALLYLPKFDPDAVLRLLPEATVMMGVPTFYVRLLQDARLDAALVKGVRLFVSGSAPLLAETHQQWAAATGQAILERYGMTETGMNTSNPYEGPRVAGTVGPPLPDVSLRITDADTGRALPRGEIGMIEVKGPNVFAGYWRMPEKTAAEFRADGYFITGDLGLLDNDGYVHIVGRGKDLIITGGFNVYPKEVEEEIDALPGVIESAVIGLPHPDLGEGVTAVVAAAAEAGLKEAAILRLLTTRLAGFKRPKRVLFVDDLPRNAMGKVQKAALRDLHAGLYAAPASPRKDAG
;
A
#
# COMPACT_ATOMS: atom_id res chain seq x y z
N MET A 1 -4.20 6.41 -24.40
CA MET A 1 -4.96 5.13 -24.61
C MET A 1 -5.63 4.74 -23.30
N ASN A 2 -6.91 4.36 -23.34
CA ASN A 2 -7.64 3.85 -22.18
C ASN A 2 -6.98 2.57 -21.64
N LEU A 3 -6.78 2.46 -20.32
CA LEU A 3 -6.18 1.29 -19.68
C LEU A 3 -6.94 -0.01 -19.98
N TYR A 4 -8.28 0.02 -20.00
CA TYR A 4 -9.08 -1.15 -20.37
C TYR A 4 -8.69 -1.73 -21.73
N SER A 5 -8.44 -0.87 -22.71
CA SER A 5 -8.01 -1.30 -24.05
C SER A 5 -6.60 -1.92 -24.09
N ALA A 6 -5.81 -1.76 -23.04
CA ALA A 6 -4.51 -2.42 -22.90
C ALA A 6 -4.62 -3.83 -22.29
N LEU A 7 -5.76 -4.18 -21.69
CA LEU A 7 -6.02 -5.46 -21.04
C LEU A 7 -6.51 -6.50 -22.05
N ARG A 8 -5.66 -6.84 -23.03
CA ARG A 8 -6.04 -7.64 -24.21
C ARG A 8 -6.57 -9.04 -23.88
N ALA A 9 -6.15 -9.66 -22.76
CA ALA A 9 -6.63 -10.98 -22.38
C ALA A 9 -8.17 -11.05 -22.24
N ILE A 10 -8.82 -9.92 -21.95
CA ILE A 10 -10.29 -9.82 -21.87
C ILE A 10 -10.96 -10.15 -23.20
N THR A 11 -10.31 -9.80 -24.32
CA THR A 11 -10.84 -10.05 -25.66
C THR A 11 -10.20 -11.29 -26.32
N ASP A 12 -8.92 -11.51 -26.06
CA ASP A 12 -8.13 -12.51 -26.79
C ASP A 12 -8.31 -13.93 -26.21
N THR A 13 -8.68 -14.05 -24.92
CA THR A 13 -8.86 -15.35 -24.22
C THR A 13 -10.16 -15.39 -23.40
N PRO A 14 -11.34 -15.20 -24.00
CA PRO A 14 -12.60 -15.03 -23.25
C PRO A 14 -12.97 -16.25 -22.37
N ASP A 15 -12.61 -17.44 -22.78
CA ASP A 15 -12.92 -18.68 -22.06
C ASP A 15 -11.94 -18.99 -20.92
N ALA A 16 -10.80 -18.27 -20.85
CA ALA A 16 -9.84 -18.48 -19.78
C ALA A 16 -10.39 -17.99 -18.44
N THR A 17 -10.11 -18.74 -17.37
CA THR A 17 -10.47 -18.32 -16.00
C THR A 17 -9.71 -17.08 -15.62
N PHE A 18 -10.42 -16.04 -15.19
CA PHE A 18 -9.81 -14.85 -14.58
C PHE A 18 -9.74 -14.97 -13.05
N LEU A 19 -10.84 -15.30 -12.38
CA LEU A 19 -10.82 -15.46 -10.94
C LEU A 19 -11.66 -16.63 -10.46
N ARG A 20 -11.25 -17.17 -9.30
CA ARG A 20 -12.00 -18.15 -8.53
C ARG A 20 -12.06 -17.70 -7.07
N THR A 21 -13.27 -17.70 -6.48
CA THR A 21 -13.45 -17.41 -5.06
C THR A 21 -13.30 -18.67 -4.20
N PRO A 22 -13.04 -18.56 -2.90
CA PRO A 22 -12.98 -19.72 -1.99
C PRO A 22 -14.28 -20.55 -1.95
N GLN A 23 -15.42 -19.94 -2.30
CA GLN A 23 -16.74 -20.60 -2.37
C GLN A 23 -16.96 -21.34 -3.71
N GLY A 24 -15.97 -21.32 -4.62
CA GLY A 24 -16.02 -22.04 -5.90
C GLY A 24 -16.66 -21.24 -7.04
N ARG A 25 -17.06 -19.98 -6.83
CA ARG A 25 -17.52 -19.14 -7.94
C ARG A 25 -16.33 -18.80 -8.85
N THR A 26 -16.52 -18.97 -10.15
CA THR A 26 -15.52 -18.70 -11.18
C THR A 26 -16.04 -17.63 -12.13
N LEU A 27 -15.18 -16.69 -12.52
CA LEU A 27 -15.41 -15.78 -13.64
C LEU A 27 -14.32 -15.96 -14.68
N THR A 28 -14.72 -16.06 -15.95
CA THR A 28 -13.83 -16.04 -17.11
C THR A 28 -13.50 -14.60 -17.53
N TYR A 29 -12.58 -14.43 -18.45
CA TYR A 29 -12.32 -13.15 -19.09
C TYR A 29 -13.52 -12.65 -19.92
N GLY A 30 -14.31 -13.57 -20.51
CA GLY A 30 -15.58 -13.24 -21.16
C GLY A 30 -16.64 -12.72 -20.17
N ASP A 31 -16.72 -13.31 -18.97
CA ASP A 31 -17.59 -12.80 -17.91
C ASP A 31 -17.17 -11.40 -17.46
N LEU A 32 -15.86 -11.09 -17.46
CA LEU A 32 -15.38 -9.74 -17.21
C LEU A 32 -15.84 -8.75 -18.30
N ALA A 33 -15.77 -9.17 -19.57
CA ALA A 33 -16.22 -8.34 -20.69
C ALA A 33 -17.71 -8.01 -20.57
N ALA A 34 -18.54 -9.05 -20.41
CA ALA A 34 -19.99 -8.91 -20.29
C ALA A 34 -20.40 -8.16 -19.01
N GLY A 35 -19.85 -8.57 -17.87
CA GLY A 35 -20.15 -7.96 -16.56
C GLY A 35 -19.73 -6.49 -16.50
N SER A 36 -18.51 -6.14 -16.94
CA SER A 36 -18.06 -4.75 -16.95
C SER A 36 -18.87 -3.88 -17.95
N ALA A 37 -19.41 -4.46 -19.04
CA ALA A 37 -20.31 -3.76 -19.95
C ALA A 37 -21.64 -3.42 -19.26
N ARG A 38 -22.25 -4.41 -18.58
CA ARG A 38 -23.49 -4.19 -17.82
C ARG A 38 -23.32 -3.11 -16.75
N PHE A 39 -22.23 -3.16 -15.97
CA PHE A 39 -21.94 -2.13 -14.97
C PHE A 39 -21.65 -0.75 -15.61
N ALA A 40 -20.94 -0.68 -16.75
CA ALA A 40 -20.70 0.56 -17.46
C ALA A 40 -22.02 1.21 -17.97
N ASN A 41 -22.91 0.41 -18.56
CA ASN A 41 -24.25 0.86 -18.96
C ASN A 41 -25.06 1.35 -17.75
N ALA A 42 -24.97 0.65 -16.60
CA ALA A 42 -25.64 1.08 -15.36
C ALA A 42 -25.10 2.43 -14.86
N LEU A 43 -23.79 2.64 -14.89
CA LEU A 43 -23.18 3.92 -14.52
C LEU A 43 -23.64 5.05 -15.45
N VAL A 44 -23.70 4.81 -16.76
CA VAL A 44 -24.22 5.78 -17.74
C VAL A 44 -25.70 6.09 -17.47
N ALA A 45 -26.52 5.06 -17.15
CA ALA A 45 -27.93 5.26 -16.77
C ALA A 45 -28.10 6.10 -15.50
N LEU A 46 -27.13 6.05 -14.57
CA LEU A 46 -27.03 6.92 -13.40
C LEU A 46 -26.46 8.31 -13.71
N GLY A 47 -26.22 8.62 -14.98
CA GLY A 47 -25.75 9.90 -15.45
C GLY A 47 -24.24 10.13 -15.32
N VAL A 48 -23.45 9.08 -15.15
CA VAL A 48 -21.98 9.16 -15.17
C VAL A 48 -21.50 9.47 -16.60
N ARG A 49 -20.61 10.43 -16.71
CA ARG A 49 -19.97 10.86 -17.95
C ARG A 49 -18.44 10.68 -17.85
N PRO A 50 -17.73 10.65 -18.98
CA PRO A 50 -16.26 10.61 -18.96
C PRO A 50 -15.66 11.74 -18.11
N GLY A 51 -14.74 11.38 -17.20
CA GLY A 51 -14.13 12.29 -16.24
C GLY A 51 -14.89 12.46 -14.91
N ASP A 52 -16.13 11.98 -14.80
CA ASP A 52 -16.84 11.96 -13.51
C ASP A 52 -16.22 10.95 -12.55
N ARG A 53 -16.24 11.27 -11.24
CA ARG A 53 -15.76 10.39 -10.18
C ARG A 53 -16.88 9.48 -9.75
N VAL A 54 -16.53 8.19 -9.56
CA VAL A 54 -17.38 7.17 -8.95
C VAL A 54 -16.71 6.75 -7.64
N ALA A 55 -17.25 7.19 -6.52
CA ALA A 55 -16.74 6.80 -5.20
C ALA A 55 -17.26 5.42 -4.82
N VAL A 56 -16.38 4.56 -4.30
CA VAL A 56 -16.69 3.15 -4.04
C VAL A 56 -16.18 2.77 -2.65
N GLN A 57 -17.11 2.61 -1.69
CA GLN A 57 -16.84 2.15 -0.33
C GLN A 57 -17.59 0.84 -0.07
N VAL A 58 -17.04 -0.25 -0.58
CA VAL A 58 -17.66 -1.57 -0.48
C VAL A 58 -16.61 -2.64 -0.20
N GLU A 59 -17.04 -3.74 0.40
CA GLU A 59 -16.19 -4.89 0.64
C GLU A 59 -15.79 -5.55 -0.69
N LYS A 60 -14.63 -6.21 -0.65
CA LYS A 60 -14.05 -6.88 -1.81
C LYS A 60 -14.93 -8.03 -2.30
N SER A 61 -15.41 -7.95 -3.53
CA SER A 61 -16.15 -8.97 -4.25
C SER A 61 -15.77 -9.01 -5.72
N PRO A 62 -16.11 -10.06 -6.49
CA PRO A 62 -15.94 -10.08 -7.93
C PRO A 62 -16.61 -8.89 -8.64
N GLU A 63 -17.78 -8.46 -8.17
CA GLU A 63 -18.53 -7.32 -8.71
C GLU A 63 -17.75 -6.02 -8.61
N VAL A 64 -16.93 -5.84 -7.57
CA VAL A 64 -16.09 -4.64 -7.44
C VAL A 64 -14.99 -4.61 -8.49
N ALA A 65 -14.45 -5.76 -8.89
CA ALA A 65 -13.52 -5.85 -10.02
C ALA A 65 -14.24 -5.48 -11.34
N LEU A 66 -15.48 -5.95 -11.54
CA LEU A 66 -16.32 -5.55 -12.69
C LEU A 66 -16.59 -4.06 -12.68
N LEU A 67 -16.92 -3.47 -11.53
CA LEU A 67 -17.18 -2.04 -11.37
C LEU A 67 -15.95 -1.19 -11.66
N TYR A 68 -14.76 -1.62 -11.22
CA TYR A 68 -13.51 -0.97 -11.58
C TYR A 68 -13.30 -0.93 -13.10
N LEU A 69 -13.45 -2.08 -13.76
CA LEU A 69 -13.35 -2.17 -15.22
C LEU A 69 -14.45 -1.35 -15.93
N ALA A 70 -15.65 -1.31 -15.38
CA ALA A 70 -16.76 -0.51 -15.88
C ALA A 70 -16.44 1.00 -15.85
N CYS A 71 -15.84 1.49 -14.76
CA CYS A 71 -15.38 2.87 -14.67
C CYS A 71 -14.33 3.18 -15.76
N LEU A 72 -13.36 2.30 -15.97
CA LEU A 72 -12.37 2.45 -17.04
C LEU A 72 -13.06 2.51 -18.42
N ARG A 73 -14.03 1.63 -18.69
CA ARG A 73 -14.77 1.58 -19.96
C ARG A 73 -15.62 2.83 -20.17
N ALA A 74 -16.33 3.29 -19.15
CA ALA A 74 -17.12 4.51 -19.20
C ALA A 74 -16.27 5.80 -19.25
N GLY A 75 -14.94 5.68 -19.09
CA GLY A 75 -14.03 6.82 -18.99
C GLY A 75 -14.18 7.60 -17.69
N ALA A 76 -14.80 7.00 -16.68
CA ALA A 76 -14.99 7.57 -15.36
C ALA A 76 -13.75 7.38 -14.49
N VAL A 77 -13.59 8.22 -13.48
CA VAL A 77 -12.48 8.17 -12.51
C VAL A 77 -12.91 7.33 -11.33
N TYR A 78 -12.26 6.18 -11.14
CA TYR A 78 -12.52 5.28 -10.02
C TYR A 78 -11.93 5.84 -8.72
N LEU A 79 -12.74 5.94 -7.66
CA LEU A 79 -12.32 6.50 -6.38
C LEU A 79 -12.63 5.49 -5.26
N PRO A 80 -11.73 4.54 -5.01
CA PRO A 80 -11.91 3.56 -3.94
C PRO A 80 -11.68 4.18 -2.58
N LEU A 81 -12.58 3.88 -1.63
CA LEU A 81 -12.53 4.33 -0.25
C LEU A 81 -12.44 3.13 0.70
N ASN A 82 -11.65 3.28 1.75
CA ASN A 82 -11.53 2.25 2.79
C ASN A 82 -12.89 2.02 3.47
N THR A 83 -13.30 0.75 3.58
CA THR A 83 -14.56 0.36 4.23
C THR A 83 -14.61 0.70 5.72
N ALA A 84 -13.44 0.91 6.35
CA ALA A 84 -13.34 1.35 7.73
C ALA A 84 -13.55 2.86 7.95
N TYR A 85 -13.63 3.67 6.88
CA TYR A 85 -13.87 5.11 7.04
C TYR A 85 -15.24 5.39 7.63
N THR A 86 -15.24 6.26 8.62
CA THR A 86 -16.45 6.78 9.27
C THR A 86 -17.22 7.73 8.35
N LEU A 87 -18.48 8.01 8.69
CA LEU A 87 -19.30 8.95 7.93
C LEU A 87 -18.68 10.37 7.87
N ASN A 88 -18.00 10.80 8.94
CA ASN A 88 -17.29 12.09 8.94
C ASN A 88 -16.13 12.12 7.96
N GLU A 89 -15.37 11.03 7.85
CA GLU A 89 -14.29 10.93 6.86
C GLU A 89 -14.86 10.87 5.45
N LEU A 90 -15.95 10.14 5.22
CA LEU A 90 -16.65 10.10 3.94
C LEU A 90 -17.16 11.48 3.53
N ALA A 91 -17.69 12.27 4.45
CA ALA A 91 -18.12 13.63 4.17
C ALA A 91 -17.00 14.50 3.58
N TYR A 92 -15.77 14.31 4.09
CA TYR A 92 -14.60 14.99 3.52
C TYR A 92 -14.30 14.50 2.09
N PHE A 93 -14.18 13.19 1.86
CA PHE A 93 -13.81 12.65 0.55
C PHE A 93 -14.87 12.93 -0.52
N ILE A 94 -16.16 12.81 -0.16
CA ILE A 94 -17.28 13.08 -1.05
C ILE A 94 -17.34 14.60 -1.37
N GLY A 95 -17.17 15.46 -0.37
CA GLY A 95 -17.16 16.91 -0.55
C GLY A 95 -15.99 17.39 -1.41
N ASP A 96 -14.80 16.80 -1.25
CA ASP A 96 -13.60 17.16 -2.00
C ASP A 96 -13.64 16.61 -3.44
N ALA A 97 -13.91 15.32 -3.62
CA ALA A 97 -13.93 14.69 -4.94
C ALA A 97 -15.20 15.00 -5.75
N GLN A 98 -16.32 15.33 -5.10
CA GLN A 98 -17.64 15.55 -5.73
C GLN A 98 -18.00 14.44 -6.73
N PRO A 99 -18.12 13.18 -6.27
CA PRO A 99 -18.44 12.06 -7.15
C PRO A 99 -19.85 12.20 -7.73
N ARG A 100 -20.02 11.77 -8.98
CA ARG A 100 -21.33 11.71 -9.64
C ARG A 100 -22.20 10.62 -9.03
N VAL A 101 -21.60 9.50 -8.60
CA VAL A 101 -22.24 8.36 -7.95
C VAL A 101 -21.39 7.90 -6.79
N VAL A 102 -22.01 7.54 -5.70
CA VAL A 102 -21.39 6.85 -4.56
C VAL A 102 -21.96 5.44 -4.48
N VAL A 103 -21.07 4.45 -4.52
CA VAL A 103 -21.39 3.04 -4.31
C VAL A 103 -21.00 2.65 -2.89
N CYS A 104 -21.93 2.18 -2.07
CA CYS A 104 -21.67 1.83 -0.67
C CYS A 104 -22.33 0.51 -0.26
N ASP A 105 -21.91 -0.03 0.88
CA ASP A 105 -22.61 -1.17 1.49
C ASP A 105 -24.04 -0.75 1.93
N PRO A 106 -25.08 -1.59 1.73
CA PRO A 106 -26.45 -1.27 2.17
C PRO A 106 -26.57 -0.84 3.63
N LYS A 107 -25.69 -1.33 4.51
CA LYS A 107 -25.71 -1.00 5.94
C LYS A 107 -25.44 0.47 6.24
N VAL A 108 -24.73 1.17 5.36
CA VAL A 108 -24.34 2.58 5.52
C VAL A 108 -25.08 3.51 4.56
N GLU A 109 -25.95 3.00 3.69
CA GLU A 109 -26.67 3.74 2.65
C GLU A 109 -27.37 4.98 3.18
N ALA A 110 -28.15 4.85 4.26
CA ALA A 110 -28.91 5.95 4.85
C ALA A 110 -28.01 7.12 5.29
N GLY A 111 -26.83 6.82 5.83
CA GLY A 111 -25.85 7.83 6.21
C GLY A 111 -25.21 8.48 4.99
N VAL A 112 -24.78 7.67 4.00
CA VAL A 112 -24.12 8.14 2.78
C VAL A 112 -25.08 8.99 1.93
N ALA A 113 -26.38 8.66 1.90
CA ALA A 113 -27.41 9.45 1.20
C ALA A 113 -27.58 10.88 1.76
N THR A 114 -27.06 11.17 2.94
CA THR A 114 -27.00 12.56 3.45
C THR A 114 -25.82 13.36 2.88
N LEU A 115 -24.87 12.70 2.21
CA LEU A 115 -23.64 13.29 1.70
C LEU A 115 -23.59 13.40 0.18
N ALA A 116 -24.44 12.68 -0.55
CA ALA A 116 -24.44 12.62 -2.01
C ALA A 116 -25.85 12.40 -2.57
N ASP A 117 -26.12 13.01 -3.74
CA ASP A 117 -27.45 12.93 -4.38
C ASP A 117 -27.73 11.58 -5.05
N ALA A 118 -26.68 10.90 -5.53
CA ALA A 118 -26.78 9.62 -6.22
C ALA A 118 -26.01 8.56 -5.47
N VAL A 119 -26.71 7.73 -4.70
CA VAL A 119 -26.18 6.62 -3.93
C VAL A 119 -26.80 5.32 -4.43
N VAL A 120 -25.97 4.32 -4.63
CA VAL A 120 -26.37 2.95 -4.99
C VAL A 120 -25.63 1.96 -4.13
N THR A 121 -26.22 0.79 -3.90
CA THR A 121 -25.67 -0.20 -2.98
C THR A 121 -25.02 -1.36 -3.69
N LEU A 122 -23.96 -1.89 -3.06
CA LEU A 122 -23.30 -3.14 -3.42
C LEU A 122 -22.72 -3.77 -2.14
N ASP A 123 -23.14 -4.97 -1.79
CA ASP A 123 -22.65 -5.68 -0.60
C ASP A 123 -21.46 -6.61 -0.88
N ALA A 124 -20.97 -7.28 0.17
CA ALA A 124 -19.86 -8.21 0.09
C ALA A 124 -20.17 -9.48 -0.75
N ALA A 125 -21.45 -9.80 -0.96
CA ALA A 125 -21.90 -10.89 -1.83
C ALA A 125 -22.11 -10.45 -3.28
N GLY A 126 -21.86 -9.18 -3.58
CA GLY A 126 -22.08 -8.60 -4.91
C GLY A 126 -23.55 -8.28 -5.21
N GLN A 127 -24.40 -8.21 -4.17
CA GLN A 127 -25.82 -7.91 -4.30
C GLN A 127 -26.07 -6.43 -3.96
N GLY A 128 -27.19 -5.88 -4.47
CA GLY A 128 -27.60 -4.52 -4.18
C GLY A 128 -28.13 -3.78 -5.40
N GLY A 129 -28.56 -2.54 -5.19
CA GLY A 129 -29.22 -1.73 -6.22
C GLY A 129 -28.39 -1.55 -7.50
N LEU A 130 -27.06 -1.49 -7.38
CA LEU A 130 -26.18 -1.39 -8.56
C LEU A 130 -26.18 -2.69 -9.37
N SER A 131 -26.09 -3.85 -8.72
CA SER A 131 -26.15 -5.15 -9.40
C SER A 131 -27.51 -5.40 -10.04
N ASP A 132 -28.61 -5.01 -9.36
CA ASP A 132 -29.96 -5.11 -9.91
C ASP A 132 -30.15 -4.22 -11.15
N LEU A 133 -29.54 -3.03 -11.14
CA LEU A 133 -29.55 -2.15 -12.28
C LEU A 133 -28.71 -2.72 -13.43
N ALA A 134 -27.50 -3.21 -13.11
CA ALA A 134 -26.59 -3.80 -14.10
C ALA A 134 -27.17 -5.05 -14.77
N ALA A 135 -27.90 -5.89 -14.02
CA ALA A 135 -28.55 -7.09 -14.55
C ALA A 135 -29.58 -6.82 -15.66
N LYS A 136 -30.11 -5.60 -15.73
CA LYS A 136 -31.08 -5.13 -16.74
C LYS A 136 -30.39 -4.51 -17.98
N GLN A 137 -29.06 -4.37 -17.95
CA GLN A 137 -28.31 -3.70 -19.01
C GLN A 137 -27.75 -4.68 -20.02
N ALA A 138 -27.41 -4.15 -21.21
CA ALA A 138 -26.74 -4.89 -22.26
C ALA A 138 -25.34 -5.36 -21.87
N GLU A 139 -24.92 -6.53 -22.36
CA GLU A 139 -23.58 -7.08 -22.21
C GLU A 139 -22.54 -6.47 -23.15
N ALA A 140 -22.97 -5.57 -24.02
CA ALA A 140 -22.11 -4.82 -24.94
C ALA A 140 -22.00 -3.36 -24.47
N PHE A 141 -20.79 -2.81 -24.56
CA PHE A 141 -20.51 -1.41 -24.27
C PHE A 141 -19.29 -0.96 -25.07
N ASP A 142 -19.41 0.11 -25.82
CA ASP A 142 -18.29 0.70 -26.55
C ASP A 142 -17.40 1.47 -25.56
N THR A 143 -16.18 0.97 -25.38
CA THR A 143 -15.23 1.59 -24.44
C THR A 143 -14.90 3.02 -24.89
N VAL A 144 -15.16 3.98 -24.02
CA VAL A 144 -14.90 5.40 -24.27
C VAL A 144 -13.41 5.63 -24.52
N ALA A 145 -13.10 6.30 -25.62
CA ALA A 145 -11.74 6.69 -25.94
C ALA A 145 -11.21 7.67 -24.88
N ARG A 146 -10.05 7.36 -24.31
CA ARG A 146 -9.35 8.23 -23.35
C ARG A 146 -7.90 8.40 -23.78
N ASP A 147 -7.35 9.59 -23.52
CA ASP A 147 -5.91 9.79 -23.60
C ASP A 147 -5.20 9.12 -22.43
N GLY A 148 -3.90 8.81 -22.60
CA GLY A 148 -3.09 8.29 -21.52
C GLY A 148 -2.97 9.25 -20.32
N ALA A 149 -3.04 10.55 -20.58
CA ALA A 149 -3.00 11.61 -19.56
C ALA A 149 -4.34 11.83 -18.82
N ASP A 150 -5.44 11.26 -19.33
CA ASP A 150 -6.71 11.34 -18.61
C ASP A 150 -6.68 10.53 -17.31
N LEU A 151 -7.43 11.01 -16.30
CA LEU A 151 -7.49 10.34 -15.01
C LEU A 151 -8.28 9.02 -15.12
N ALA A 152 -7.68 7.96 -14.56
CA ALA A 152 -8.31 6.67 -14.38
C ALA A 152 -8.77 6.45 -12.94
N ALA A 153 -8.04 7.00 -11.97
CA ALA A 153 -8.38 6.88 -10.55
C ALA A 153 -7.87 8.06 -9.72
N ILE A 154 -8.53 8.26 -8.57
CA ILE A 154 -8.02 9.12 -7.49
C ILE A 154 -7.97 8.25 -6.23
N LEU A 155 -6.80 8.17 -5.59
CA LEU A 155 -6.63 7.49 -4.29
C LEU A 155 -6.25 8.51 -3.23
N TYR A 156 -7.04 8.56 -2.15
CA TYR A 156 -6.71 9.39 -1.01
C TYR A 156 -5.63 8.75 -0.15
N THR A 157 -4.58 9.54 0.12
CA THR A 157 -3.47 9.15 1.00
C THR A 157 -3.55 9.93 2.30
N SER A 158 -3.21 9.29 3.42
CA SER A 158 -3.07 9.99 4.69
C SER A 158 -1.90 10.97 4.59
N GLY A 159 -2.21 12.25 4.47
CA GLY A 159 -1.21 13.32 4.43
C GLY A 159 -0.37 13.37 5.70
N THR A 160 0.87 13.80 5.56
CA THR A 160 1.79 13.99 6.69
C THR A 160 1.46 15.24 7.53
N THR A 161 0.59 16.12 7.02
CA THR A 161 0.35 17.47 7.54
C THR A 161 -1.14 17.80 7.69
N GLY A 162 -1.99 16.82 8.01
CA GLY A 162 -3.40 17.06 8.25
C GLY A 162 -4.34 16.24 7.35
N ARG A 163 -5.08 16.91 6.44
CA ARG A 163 -6.11 16.26 5.63
C ARG A 163 -5.52 15.33 4.56
N SER A 164 -6.20 14.22 4.29
CA SER A 164 -5.86 13.31 3.20
C SER A 164 -5.85 14.01 1.84
N LYS A 165 -4.91 13.61 0.97
CA LYS A 165 -4.73 14.18 -0.37
C LYS A 165 -5.11 13.15 -1.42
N GLY A 166 -5.89 13.55 -2.42
CA GLY A 166 -6.27 12.69 -3.55
C GLY A 166 -5.16 12.63 -4.59
N ALA A 167 -4.40 11.53 -4.66
CA ALA A 167 -3.41 11.31 -5.72
C ALA A 167 -4.11 10.98 -7.05
N MET A 168 -3.85 11.78 -8.08
CA MET A 168 -4.42 11.65 -9.43
C MET A 168 -3.60 10.66 -10.26
N LEU A 169 -4.18 9.50 -10.57
CA LEU A 169 -3.53 8.46 -11.37
C LEU A 169 -4.16 8.42 -12.75
N THR A 170 -3.33 8.57 -13.77
CA THR A 170 -3.75 8.54 -15.17
C THR A 170 -3.80 7.11 -15.72
N HIS A 171 -4.48 6.94 -16.86
CA HIS A 171 -4.45 5.67 -17.59
C HIS A 171 -3.01 5.24 -17.94
N ALA A 172 -2.15 6.18 -18.32
CA ALA A 172 -0.74 5.90 -18.64
C ALA A 172 0.07 5.49 -17.41
N ASN A 173 -0.13 6.14 -16.25
CA ASN A 173 0.57 5.76 -15.02
C ASN A 173 0.29 4.30 -14.65
N LEU A 174 -0.98 3.91 -14.65
CA LEU A 174 -1.40 2.56 -14.30
C LEU A 174 -0.95 1.52 -15.34
N ALA A 175 -1.07 1.85 -16.63
CA ALA A 175 -0.67 0.95 -17.71
C ALA A 175 0.84 0.71 -17.74
N SER A 176 1.65 1.77 -17.61
CA SER A 176 3.12 1.66 -17.61
C SER A 176 3.59 0.82 -16.43
N ASN A 177 3.11 1.10 -15.23
CA ASN A 177 3.51 0.36 -14.03
C ASN A 177 3.13 -1.13 -14.13
N ALA A 178 1.88 -1.45 -14.55
CA ALA A 178 1.45 -2.82 -14.74
C ALA A 178 2.31 -3.54 -15.80
N SER A 179 2.57 -2.92 -16.95
CA SER A 179 3.40 -3.48 -18.01
C SER A 179 4.84 -3.74 -17.56
N THR A 180 5.43 -2.82 -16.81
CA THR A 180 6.77 -2.98 -16.25
C THR A 180 6.82 -4.15 -15.27
N LEU A 181 5.82 -4.30 -14.39
CA LEU A 181 5.74 -5.38 -13.41
C LEU A 181 5.48 -6.74 -14.05
N VAL A 182 4.66 -6.81 -15.12
CA VAL A 182 4.48 -8.05 -15.91
C VAL A 182 5.84 -8.56 -16.40
N LYS A 183 6.67 -7.69 -16.96
CA LYS A 183 8.01 -8.04 -17.46
C LYS A 183 8.98 -8.36 -16.32
N ALA A 184 9.06 -7.47 -15.31
CA ALA A 184 10.02 -7.59 -14.22
C ALA A 184 9.78 -8.85 -13.36
N TRP A 185 8.54 -9.25 -13.17
CA TRP A 185 8.16 -10.44 -12.38
C TRP A 185 7.81 -11.65 -13.25
N ARG A 186 7.96 -11.53 -14.58
CA ARG A 186 7.69 -12.57 -15.58
C ARG A 186 6.29 -13.16 -15.45
N PHE A 187 5.30 -12.30 -15.26
CA PHE A 187 3.90 -12.74 -15.26
C PHE A 187 3.47 -13.22 -16.65
N SER A 188 2.70 -14.28 -16.66
CA SER A 188 2.15 -14.92 -17.87
C SER A 188 0.74 -15.46 -17.64
N ALA A 189 0.06 -15.88 -18.70
CA ALA A 189 -1.25 -16.51 -18.62
C ALA A 189 -1.25 -17.86 -17.86
N ALA A 190 -0.09 -18.46 -17.62
CA ALA A 190 0.03 -19.66 -16.80
C ALA A 190 0.01 -19.41 -15.29
N ASP A 191 0.05 -18.13 -14.89
CA ASP A 191 0.10 -17.77 -13.46
C ASP A 191 -1.27 -17.77 -12.81
N VAL A 192 -1.25 -18.14 -11.52
CA VAL A 192 -2.37 -18.08 -10.61
C VAL A 192 -1.93 -17.27 -9.38
N LEU A 193 -2.42 -16.05 -9.26
CA LEU A 193 -2.09 -15.17 -8.12
C LEU A 193 -3.06 -15.39 -6.97
N LEU A 194 -2.55 -15.76 -5.78
CA LEU A 194 -3.31 -15.72 -4.55
C LEU A 194 -3.44 -14.27 -4.08
N HIS A 195 -4.66 -13.74 -4.18
CA HIS A 195 -4.98 -12.34 -3.94
C HIS A 195 -5.84 -12.15 -2.69
N ALA A 196 -5.20 -11.89 -1.55
CA ALA A 196 -5.86 -11.63 -0.25
C ALA A 196 -5.79 -10.14 0.18
N LEU A 197 -5.22 -9.27 -0.66
CA LEU A 197 -5.04 -7.85 -0.37
C LEU A 197 -6.35 -7.06 -0.51
N PRO A 198 -6.54 -5.96 0.24
CA PRO A 198 -7.68 -5.07 0.07
C PRO A 198 -7.60 -4.29 -1.24
N ILE A 199 -8.74 -4.06 -1.90
CA ILE A 199 -8.83 -3.40 -3.22
C ILE A 199 -9.18 -1.91 -3.18
N PHE A 200 -9.07 -1.29 -2.03
CA PHE A 200 -9.10 0.18 -1.88
C PHE A 200 -7.69 0.78 -1.83
N HIS A 201 -6.65 -0.04 -1.90
CA HIS A 201 -5.25 0.37 -1.84
C HIS A 201 -4.51 -0.02 -3.13
N ILE A 202 -3.54 0.78 -3.54
CA ILE A 202 -2.78 0.61 -4.79
C ILE A 202 -2.22 -0.81 -4.96
N HIS A 203 -1.70 -1.44 -3.90
CA HIS A 203 -1.13 -2.79 -3.95
C HIS A 203 -2.17 -3.83 -4.37
N GLY A 204 -3.33 -3.85 -3.71
CA GLY A 204 -4.39 -4.82 -4.02
C GLY A 204 -5.15 -4.49 -5.30
N LEU A 205 -5.42 -3.20 -5.57
CA LEU A 205 -6.22 -2.79 -6.72
C LEU A 205 -5.38 -2.70 -8.00
N PHE A 206 -4.27 -1.97 -8.00
CA PHE A 206 -3.56 -1.72 -9.26
C PHE A 206 -2.39 -2.65 -9.52
N VAL A 207 -1.74 -3.16 -8.48
CA VAL A 207 -0.67 -4.15 -8.67
C VAL A 207 -1.27 -5.55 -8.79
N ALA A 208 -1.97 -6.01 -7.74
CA ALA A 208 -2.45 -7.40 -7.69
C ALA A 208 -3.70 -7.68 -8.57
N LEU A 209 -4.28 -6.67 -9.24
CA LEU A 209 -5.35 -6.85 -10.21
C LEU A 209 -4.90 -6.51 -11.63
N ASN A 210 -4.26 -5.34 -11.88
CA ASN A 210 -3.88 -4.96 -13.25
C ASN A 210 -2.75 -5.82 -13.83
N VAL A 211 -1.80 -6.28 -12.98
CA VAL A 211 -0.70 -7.15 -13.47
C VAL A 211 -1.24 -8.49 -13.99
N PRO A 212 -2.05 -9.24 -13.24
CA PRO A 212 -2.70 -10.44 -13.76
C PRO A 212 -3.59 -10.18 -14.98
N LEU A 213 -4.43 -9.14 -14.95
CA LEU A 213 -5.28 -8.76 -16.08
C LEU A 213 -4.48 -8.51 -17.36
N MET A 214 -3.33 -7.83 -17.24
CA MET A 214 -2.47 -7.53 -18.38
C MET A 214 -1.73 -8.76 -18.90
N ALA A 215 -1.42 -9.71 -18.01
CA ALA A 215 -0.71 -10.95 -18.36
C ALA A 215 -1.64 -12.08 -18.82
N GLY A 216 -2.96 -11.94 -18.66
CA GLY A 216 -3.92 -13.03 -18.90
C GLY A 216 -3.92 -14.09 -17.81
N ALA A 217 -3.43 -13.79 -16.61
CA ALA A 217 -3.30 -14.71 -15.48
C ALA A 217 -4.60 -14.85 -14.68
N ALA A 218 -4.70 -15.93 -13.88
CA ALA A 218 -5.85 -16.17 -13.01
C ALA A 218 -5.61 -15.68 -11.57
N LEU A 219 -6.70 -15.52 -10.82
CA LEU A 219 -6.69 -15.14 -9.40
C LEU A 219 -7.39 -16.20 -8.54
N LEU A 220 -6.78 -16.54 -7.40
CA LEU A 220 -7.49 -17.07 -6.23
C LEU A 220 -7.89 -15.85 -5.40
N TYR A 221 -9.16 -15.46 -5.49
CA TYR A 221 -9.64 -14.16 -5.06
C TYR A 221 -10.33 -14.24 -3.70
N LEU A 222 -9.55 -13.99 -2.64
CA LEU A 222 -10.03 -14.03 -1.27
C LEU A 222 -10.61 -12.66 -0.88
N PRO A 223 -11.71 -12.59 -0.14
CA PRO A 223 -12.29 -11.32 0.33
C PRO A 223 -11.34 -10.58 1.27
N LYS A 224 -10.58 -11.30 2.09
CA LYS A 224 -9.57 -10.77 3.01
C LYS A 224 -8.50 -11.81 3.29
N PHE A 225 -7.42 -11.40 3.96
CA PHE A 225 -6.42 -12.34 4.44
C PHE A 225 -6.98 -13.18 5.60
N ASP A 226 -6.88 -14.47 5.42
CA ASP A 226 -7.17 -15.50 6.41
C ASP A 226 -6.09 -16.58 6.29
N PRO A 227 -5.28 -16.84 7.33
CA PRO A 227 -4.16 -17.77 7.24
C PRO A 227 -4.57 -19.17 6.81
N ASP A 228 -5.69 -19.70 7.34
CA ASP A 228 -6.17 -21.03 7.00
C ASP A 228 -6.60 -21.14 5.52
N ALA A 229 -7.30 -20.14 5.03
CA ALA A 229 -7.70 -20.10 3.63
C ALA A 229 -6.49 -19.96 2.70
N VAL A 230 -5.52 -19.12 3.08
CA VAL A 230 -4.27 -18.93 2.32
C VAL A 230 -3.49 -20.24 2.25
N LEU A 231 -3.20 -20.88 3.39
CA LEU A 231 -2.43 -22.14 3.42
C LEU A 231 -3.12 -23.26 2.62
N ARG A 232 -4.45 -23.34 2.68
CA ARG A 232 -5.21 -24.31 1.89
C ARG A 232 -5.09 -24.08 0.38
N LEU A 233 -5.01 -22.82 -0.07
CA LEU A 233 -5.01 -22.45 -1.49
C LEU A 233 -3.60 -22.26 -2.07
N LEU A 234 -2.55 -22.14 -1.24
CA LEU A 234 -1.17 -22.02 -1.71
C LEU A 234 -0.73 -23.09 -2.71
N PRO A 235 -1.10 -24.39 -2.55
CA PRO A 235 -0.74 -25.40 -3.54
C PRO A 235 -1.29 -25.18 -4.96
N GLU A 236 -2.33 -24.37 -5.10
CA GLU A 236 -2.97 -24.03 -6.37
C GLU A 236 -2.44 -22.71 -6.95
N ALA A 237 -1.64 -21.96 -6.19
CA ALA A 237 -1.07 -20.68 -6.59
C ALA A 237 0.33 -20.83 -7.19
N THR A 238 0.65 -19.97 -8.15
CA THR A 238 2.03 -19.79 -8.65
C THR A 238 2.68 -18.54 -8.10
N VAL A 239 1.88 -17.56 -7.66
CA VAL A 239 2.34 -16.28 -7.10
C VAL A 239 1.49 -15.94 -5.88
N MET A 240 2.12 -15.36 -4.86
CA MET A 240 1.42 -14.72 -3.75
C MET A 240 1.97 -13.31 -3.55
N MET A 241 1.07 -12.33 -3.41
CA MET A 241 1.40 -10.96 -3.01
C MET A 241 0.82 -10.68 -1.64
N GLY A 242 1.64 -10.12 -0.75
CA GLY A 242 1.26 -9.82 0.61
C GLY A 242 1.92 -8.59 1.19
N VAL A 243 1.48 -8.22 2.37
CA VAL A 243 2.17 -7.28 3.25
C VAL A 243 2.99 -8.07 4.27
N PRO A 244 4.01 -7.49 4.93
CA PRO A 244 4.87 -8.22 5.86
C PRO A 244 4.11 -9.01 6.93
N THR A 245 3.03 -8.46 7.48
CA THR A 245 2.21 -9.14 8.48
C THR A 245 1.57 -10.45 8.00
N PHE A 246 1.34 -10.60 6.68
CA PHE A 246 0.85 -11.87 6.13
C PHE A 246 1.91 -12.97 6.30
N TYR A 247 3.15 -12.66 5.94
CA TYR A 247 4.29 -13.57 6.07
C TYR A 247 4.58 -13.95 7.53
N VAL A 248 4.57 -12.95 8.43
CA VAL A 248 4.73 -13.19 9.88
C VAL A 248 3.67 -14.16 10.41
N ARG A 249 2.39 -13.96 10.05
CA ARG A 249 1.30 -14.84 10.50
C ARG A 249 1.38 -16.24 9.90
N LEU A 250 1.78 -16.36 8.63
CA LEU A 250 1.96 -17.67 7.99
C LEU A 250 3.14 -18.45 8.60
N LEU A 251 4.23 -17.77 8.98
CA LEU A 251 5.38 -18.38 9.65
C LEU A 251 5.04 -18.97 11.04
N GLN A 252 3.97 -18.51 11.67
CA GLN A 252 3.50 -19.06 12.95
C GLN A 252 2.75 -20.40 12.81
N ASP A 253 2.43 -20.81 11.58
CA ASP A 253 1.66 -22.03 11.32
C ASP A 253 2.58 -23.17 10.90
N ALA A 254 2.54 -24.28 11.63
CA ALA A 254 3.38 -25.45 11.40
C ALA A 254 3.12 -26.16 10.04
N ARG A 255 2.03 -25.83 9.35
CA ARG A 255 1.73 -26.36 8.01
C ARG A 255 2.58 -25.71 6.91
N LEU A 256 3.19 -24.56 7.19
CA LEU A 256 4.03 -23.86 6.22
C LEU A 256 5.37 -24.58 6.07
N ASP A 257 5.60 -25.19 4.93
CA ASP A 257 6.86 -25.83 4.58
C ASP A 257 7.16 -25.72 3.07
N ALA A 258 8.33 -26.20 2.67
CA ALA A 258 8.75 -26.20 1.27
C ALA A 258 7.85 -27.07 0.36
N ALA A 259 7.21 -28.12 0.91
CA ALA A 259 6.33 -28.99 0.12
C ALA A 259 5.01 -28.29 -0.19
N LEU A 260 4.44 -27.57 0.78
CA LEU A 260 3.21 -26.80 0.62
C LEU A 260 3.34 -25.73 -0.48
N VAL A 261 4.48 -25.07 -0.56
CA VAL A 261 4.70 -23.95 -1.49
C VAL A 261 5.41 -24.34 -2.79
N LYS A 262 5.58 -25.62 -3.06
CA LYS A 262 6.35 -26.14 -4.20
C LYS A 262 5.90 -25.57 -5.55
N GLY A 263 4.60 -25.27 -5.72
CA GLY A 263 4.02 -24.68 -6.93
C GLY A 263 4.22 -23.17 -7.04
N VAL A 264 4.53 -22.51 -5.94
CA VAL A 264 4.66 -21.05 -5.92
C VAL A 264 6.06 -20.65 -6.39
N ARG A 265 6.14 -19.89 -7.46
CA ARG A 265 7.42 -19.40 -8.02
C ARG A 265 7.84 -18.02 -7.50
N LEU A 266 6.89 -17.29 -6.91
CA LEU A 266 7.13 -15.90 -6.52
C LEU A 266 6.29 -15.48 -5.31
N PHE A 267 6.97 -15.03 -4.26
CA PHE A 267 6.38 -14.32 -3.14
C PHE A 267 6.80 -12.85 -3.19
N VAL A 268 5.82 -11.92 -3.18
CA VAL A 268 6.07 -10.47 -3.25
C VAL A 268 5.61 -9.81 -1.95
N SER A 269 6.48 -9.03 -1.33
CA SER A 269 6.15 -8.22 -0.15
C SER A 269 6.27 -6.73 -0.43
N GLY A 270 5.43 -5.93 0.22
CA GLY A 270 5.54 -4.48 0.20
C GLY A 270 4.42 -3.78 0.96
N SER A 271 4.29 -2.48 0.78
CA SER A 271 3.41 -1.55 1.50
C SER A 271 3.83 -1.23 2.94
N ALA A 272 4.76 -2.01 3.51
CA ALA A 272 5.41 -1.76 4.78
C ALA A 272 6.83 -2.36 4.74
N PRO A 273 7.75 -1.97 5.62
CA PRO A 273 9.06 -2.58 5.71
C PRO A 273 8.96 -4.07 6.08
N LEU A 274 9.73 -4.91 5.39
CA LEU A 274 9.89 -6.32 5.73
C LEU A 274 11.15 -6.47 6.58
N LEU A 275 11.03 -7.05 7.77
CA LEU A 275 12.19 -7.31 8.62
C LEU A 275 13.11 -8.35 7.94
N ALA A 276 14.41 -8.11 8.01
CA ALA A 276 15.41 -9.05 7.47
C ALA A 276 15.28 -10.44 8.09
N GLU A 277 14.96 -10.51 9.38
CA GLU A 277 14.69 -11.76 10.08
C GLU A 277 13.49 -12.51 9.50
N THR A 278 12.36 -11.83 9.27
CA THR A 278 11.18 -12.43 8.63
C THR A 278 11.51 -12.97 7.24
N HIS A 279 12.30 -12.22 6.46
CA HIS A 279 12.76 -12.66 5.14
C HIS A 279 13.61 -13.95 5.23
N GLN A 280 14.53 -14.02 6.20
CA GLN A 280 15.39 -15.19 6.42
C GLN A 280 14.60 -16.38 6.94
N GLN A 281 13.70 -16.19 7.91
CA GLN A 281 12.82 -17.25 8.43
C GLN A 281 11.93 -17.83 7.33
N TRP A 282 11.39 -16.96 6.47
CA TRP A 282 10.60 -17.41 5.31
C TRP A 282 11.42 -18.27 4.36
N ALA A 283 12.63 -17.82 4.01
CA ALA A 283 13.53 -18.59 3.14
C ALA A 283 13.92 -19.94 3.77
N ALA A 284 14.16 -19.99 5.07
CA ALA A 284 14.47 -21.23 5.79
C ALA A 284 13.29 -22.21 5.80
N ALA A 285 12.06 -21.71 6.02
CA ALA A 285 10.85 -22.55 6.07
C ALA A 285 10.42 -23.06 4.69
N THR A 286 10.53 -22.23 3.66
CA THR A 286 9.95 -22.50 2.34
C THR A 286 10.96 -22.83 1.26
N GLY A 287 12.24 -22.58 1.48
CA GLY A 287 13.28 -22.68 0.45
C GLY A 287 13.27 -21.54 -0.56
N GLN A 288 12.44 -20.51 -0.37
CA GLN A 288 12.27 -19.41 -1.32
C GLN A 288 12.41 -18.04 -0.63
N ALA A 289 13.18 -17.14 -1.23
CA ALA A 289 13.30 -15.76 -0.75
C ALA A 289 12.09 -14.92 -1.20
N ILE A 290 11.60 -14.05 -0.32
CA ILE A 290 10.59 -13.05 -0.66
C ILE A 290 11.21 -11.98 -1.57
N LEU A 291 10.46 -11.56 -2.59
CA LEU A 291 10.79 -10.42 -3.41
C LEU A 291 10.18 -9.17 -2.77
N GLU A 292 11.02 -8.39 -2.09
CA GLU A 292 10.61 -7.10 -1.54
C GLU A 292 10.69 -6.00 -2.59
N ARG A 293 9.74 -5.09 -2.58
CA ARG A 293 9.63 -3.96 -3.51
C ARG A 293 9.14 -2.70 -2.81
N TYR A 294 9.42 -1.54 -3.39
CA TYR A 294 9.01 -0.24 -2.89
C TYR A 294 8.18 0.53 -3.91
N GLY A 295 7.20 1.21 -3.38
CA GLY A 295 6.33 2.12 -4.09
C GLY A 295 5.34 2.80 -3.16
N MET A 296 4.63 3.75 -3.68
CA MET A 296 3.64 4.53 -2.96
C MET A 296 2.46 4.88 -3.86
N THR A 297 1.38 5.42 -3.31
CA THR A 297 0.19 5.75 -4.10
C THR A 297 0.51 6.71 -5.24
N GLU A 298 1.38 7.67 -5.00
CA GLU A 298 1.78 8.71 -5.94
C GLU A 298 2.65 8.20 -7.10
N THR A 299 3.25 7.00 -6.96
CA THR A 299 4.22 6.54 -7.97
C THR A 299 4.01 5.12 -8.47
N GLY A 300 3.00 4.41 -7.95
CA GLY A 300 3.01 2.96 -8.19
C GLY A 300 4.27 2.33 -7.62
N MET A 301 4.82 1.34 -8.33
CA MET A 301 6.06 0.67 -7.92
C MET A 301 7.27 1.34 -8.55
N ASN A 302 8.27 1.64 -7.72
CA ASN A 302 9.50 2.34 -8.11
C ASN A 302 10.69 1.39 -8.23
N THR A 303 10.81 0.46 -7.28
CA THR A 303 11.92 -0.51 -7.20
C THR A 303 11.39 -1.90 -6.96
N SER A 304 12.19 -2.90 -7.25
CA SER A 304 11.90 -4.29 -6.97
C SER A 304 13.19 -5.09 -6.85
N ASN A 305 13.30 -5.96 -5.85
CA ASN A 305 14.29 -7.03 -5.91
C ASN A 305 14.10 -7.82 -7.22
N PRO A 306 15.16 -8.38 -7.81
CA PRO A 306 15.07 -9.04 -9.10
C PRO A 306 14.29 -10.37 -9.02
N TYR A 307 13.60 -10.71 -10.10
CA TYR A 307 12.99 -12.03 -10.24
C TYR A 307 14.07 -13.13 -10.30
N GLU A 308 15.09 -12.91 -11.12
CA GLU A 308 16.30 -13.72 -11.17
C GLU A 308 17.46 -13.00 -10.51
N GLY A 309 18.24 -13.73 -9.73
CA GLY A 309 19.37 -13.17 -8.99
C GLY A 309 19.08 -12.99 -7.50
N PRO A 310 19.95 -12.30 -6.77
CA PRO A 310 19.85 -12.18 -5.32
C PRO A 310 18.70 -11.25 -4.91
N ARG A 311 17.83 -11.77 -4.04
CA ARG A 311 16.83 -10.99 -3.30
C ARG A 311 17.42 -10.66 -1.94
N VAL A 312 17.91 -9.43 -1.81
CA VAL A 312 18.71 -9.00 -0.65
C VAL A 312 17.78 -8.52 0.45
N ALA A 313 17.81 -9.21 1.59
CA ALA A 313 17.01 -8.84 2.76
C ALA A 313 17.36 -7.41 3.25
N GLY A 314 16.34 -6.65 3.66
CA GLY A 314 16.50 -5.26 4.10
C GLY A 314 16.65 -4.24 2.96
N THR A 315 16.57 -4.69 1.69
CA THR A 315 16.55 -3.80 0.53
C THR A 315 15.25 -3.93 -0.24
N VAL A 316 14.91 -2.88 -0.97
CA VAL A 316 13.75 -2.88 -1.85
C VAL A 316 14.12 -3.06 -3.33
N GLY A 317 15.37 -3.49 -3.60
CA GLY A 317 15.88 -3.76 -4.93
C GLY A 317 16.28 -2.51 -5.72
N PRO A 318 16.80 -2.70 -6.94
CA PRO A 318 17.11 -1.62 -7.86
C PRO A 318 15.84 -0.95 -8.42
N PRO A 319 15.97 0.26 -9.00
CA PRO A 319 14.89 0.90 -9.75
C PRO A 319 14.35 -0.02 -10.86
N LEU A 320 13.03 -0.01 -11.01
CA LEU A 320 12.36 -0.71 -12.11
C LEU A 320 12.71 -0.07 -13.47
N PRO A 321 12.59 -0.82 -14.58
CA PRO A 321 12.72 -0.24 -15.92
C PRO A 321 11.83 0.98 -16.10
N ASP A 322 12.33 2.00 -16.78
CA ASP A 322 11.68 3.29 -17.04
C ASP A 322 11.49 4.17 -15.80
N VAL A 323 11.95 3.75 -14.62
CA VAL A 323 11.96 4.55 -13.39
C VAL A 323 13.37 5.08 -13.14
N SER A 324 13.52 6.39 -13.14
CA SER A 324 14.74 7.06 -12.71
C SER A 324 14.64 7.37 -11.23
N LEU A 325 15.59 6.91 -10.43
CA LEU A 325 15.66 7.16 -9.00
C LEU A 325 17.01 7.78 -8.65
N ARG A 326 16.99 8.79 -7.80
CA ARG A 326 18.20 9.40 -7.24
C ARG A 326 18.04 9.65 -5.75
N ILE A 327 19.16 9.75 -5.07
CA ILE A 327 19.26 10.16 -3.68
C ILE A 327 19.79 11.58 -3.66
N THR A 328 19.12 12.48 -2.96
CA THR A 328 19.49 13.90 -2.93
C THR A 328 19.59 14.42 -1.50
N ASP A 329 20.39 15.44 -1.32
CA ASP A 329 20.35 16.28 -0.15
C ASP A 329 18.98 16.96 -0.06
N ALA A 330 18.32 16.85 1.09
CA ALA A 330 16.92 17.25 1.25
C ALA A 330 16.71 18.76 1.06
N ASP A 331 17.69 19.57 1.46
CA ASP A 331 17.61 21.05 1.45
C ASP A 331 17.98 21.60 0.07
N THR A 332 19.06 21.12 -0.51
CA THR A 332 19.61 21.67 -1.76
C THR A 332 19.12 20.96 -3.02
N GLY A 333 18.62 19.74 -2.90
CA GLY A 333 18.26 18.88 -4.04
C GLY A 333 19.45 18.35 -4.85
N ARG A 334 20.67 18.58 -4.37
CA ARG A 334 21.90 18.07 -5.02
C ARG A 334 21.97 16.54 -4.88
N ALA A 335 22.27 15.85 -5.97
CA ALA A 335 22.47 14.41 -5.93
C ALA A 335 23.64 14.02 -5.01
N LEU A 336 23.42 13.01 -4.19
CA LEU A 336 24.42 12.45 -3.28
C LEU A 336 25.14 11.24 -3.90
N PRO A 337 26.38 10.98 -3.51
CA PRO A 337 27.10 9.76 -3.87
C PRO A 337 26.39 8.49 -3.38
N ARG A 338 26.73 7.35 -3.97
CA ARG A 338 26.27 6.04 -3.48
C ARG A 338 26.74 5.81 -2.04
N GLY A 339 25.89 5.17 -1.24
CA GLY A 339 26.12 4.91 0.18
C GLY A 339 25.75 6.06 1.11
N GLU A 340 25.51 7.25 0.60
CA GLU A 340 25.03 8.38 1.41
C GLU A 340 23.50 8.38 1.54
N ILE A 341 23.03 8.69 2.75
CA ILE A 341 21.60 8.77 3.06
C ILE A 341 21.06 10.15 2.66
N GLY A 342 19.97 10.16 1.92
CA GLY A 342 19.29 11.38 1.53
C GLY A 342 17.85 11.15 1.13
N MET A 343 17.23 12.17 0.55
CA MET A 343 15.86 12.14 0.04
C MET A 343 15.79 11.29 -1.22
N ILE A 344 14.86 10.34 -1.24
CA ILE A 344 14.57 9.57 -2.45
C ILE A 344 13.71 10.42 -3.37
N GLU A 345 14.18 10.62 -4.58
CA GLU A 345 13.43 11.28 -5.64
C GLU A 345 13.27 10.35 -6.84
N VAL A 346 12.07 10.33 -7.43
CA VAL A 346 11.73 9.44 -8.54
C VAL A 346 11.13 10.20 -9.72
N LYS A 347 11.41 9.71 -10.92
CA LYS A 347 10.83 10.21 -12.17
C LYS A 347 10.56 9.03 -13.10
N GLY A 348 9.39 9.01 -13.72
CA GLY A 348 9.02 7.95 -14.65
C GLY A 348 7.57 8.06 -15.10
N PRO A 349 7.16 7.24 -16.07
CA PRO A 349 5.79 7.23 -16.56
C PRO A 349 4.77 6.72 -15.51
N ASN A 350 5.24 6.11 -14.46
CA ASN A 350 4.46 5.60 -13.32
C ASN A 350 4.10 6.71 -12.31
N VAL A 351 4.77 7.86 -12.33
CA VAL A 351 4.56 8.96 -11.39
C VAL A 351 3.25 9.68 -11.69
N PHE A 352 2.45 9.92 -10.67
CA PHE A 352 1.11 10.51 -10.74
C PHE A 352 1.07 11.92 -11.37
N ALA A 353 -0.13 12.37 -11.74
CA ALA A 353 -0.31 13.71 -12.33
C ALA A 353 -0.33 14.86 -11.30
N GLY A 354 -0.30 14.53 -10.01
CA GLY A 354 -0.36 15.50 -8.91
C GLY A 354 -1.54 15.23 -7.97
N TYR A 355 -1.78 16.14 -7.04
CA TYR A 355 -2.87 16.04 -6.07
C TYR A 355 -4.12 16.78 -6.54
N TRP A 356 -5.25 16.12 -6.38
CA TRP A 356 -6.56 16.65 -6.74
C TRP A 356 -6.84 17.99 -6.06
N ARG A 357 -7.12 19.02 -6.86
CA ARG A 357 -7.39 20.40 -6.41
C ARG A 357 -6.30 21.04 -5.53
N MET A 358 -5.07 20.52 -5.58
CA MET A 358 -3.95 21.03 -4.81
C MET A 358 -2.73 21.33 -5.71
N PRO A 359 -2.82 22.29 -6.66
CA PRO A 359 -1.72 22.58 -7.60
C PRO A 359 -0.45 23.09 -6.91
N GLU A 360 -0.59 23.94 -5.89
CA GLU A 360 0.55 24.47 -5.13
C GLU A 360 1.29 23.36 -4.38
N LYS A 361 0.53 22.45 -3.75
CA LYS A 361 1.11 21.29 -3.06
C LYS A 361 1.80 20.35 -4.06
N THR A 362 1.20 20.14 -5.22
CA THR A 362 1.81 19.36 -6.30
C THR A 362 3.14 19.99 -6.73
N ALA A 363 3.13 21.29 -7.01
CA ALA A 363 4.35 22.00 -7.42
C ALA A 363 5.46 21.93 -6.36
N ALA A 364 5.12 21.99 -5.08
CA ALA A 364 6.08 21.89 -3.98
C ALA A 364 6.71 20.51 -3.81
N GLU A 365 6.08 19.46 -4.32
CA GLU A 365 6.60 18.07 -4.24
C GLU A 365 7.30 17.60 -5.53
N PHE A 366 7.46 18.50 -6.52
CA PHE A 366 8.23 18.21 -7.73
C PHE A 366 9.43 19.16 -7.87
N ARG A 367 10.55 18.63 -8.29
CA ARG A 367 11.70 19.45 -8.70
C ARG A 367 11.48 20.02 -10.10
N ALA A 368 12.19 21.08 -10.43
CA ALA A 368 12.10 21.74 -11.74
C ALA A 368 12.45 20.81 -12.92
N ASP A 369 13.26 19.78 -12.68
CA ASP A 369 13.64 18.75 -13.67
C ASP A 369 12.66 17.57 -13.73
N GLY A 370 11.53 17.65 -13.00
CA GLY A 370 10.41 16.71 -13.03
C GLY A 370 10.56 15.49 -12.12
N TYR A 371 11.51 15.47 -11.21
CA TYR A 371 11.56 14.44 -10.16
C TYR A 371 10.56 14.74 -9.06
N PHE A 372 9.82 13.72 -8.64
CA PHE A 372 8.92 13.75 -7.51
C PHE A 372 9.69 13.45 -6.22
N ILE A 373 9.49 14.28 -5.19
CA ILE A 373 10.10 14.16 -3.87
C ILE A 373 9.22 13.23 -3.03
N THR A 374 9.67 12.00 -2.79
CA THR A 374 8.84 10.96 -2.16
C THR A 374 8.55 11.21 -0.68
N GLY A 375 9.38 12.01 -0.03
CA GLY A 375 9.38 12.17 1.43
C GLY A 375 9.98 10.97 2.18
N ASP A 376 10.46 9.96 1.46
CA ASP A 376 11.20 8.83 2.04
C ASP A 376 12.70 9.10 1.98
N LEU A 377 13.41 8.70 3.04
CA LEU A 377 14.86 8.76 3.13
C LEU A 377 15.44 7.37 2.83
N GLY A 378 16.54 7.34 2.10
CA GLY A 378 17.21 6.10 1.74
C GLY A 378 18.60 6.33 1.19
N LEU A 379 19.22 5.26 0.79
CA LEU A 379 20.51 5.26 0.08
C LEU A 379 20.46 4.30 -1.11
N LEU A 380 21.34 4.52 -2.06
CA LEU A 380 21.63 3.61 -3.16
C LEU A 380 23.02 3.02 -2.91
N ASP A 381 23.11 1.71 -2.73
CA ASP A 381 24.38 1.05 -2.49
C ASP A 381 25.24 0.89 -3.77
N ASN A 382 26.42 0.31 -3.63
CA ASN A 382 27.35 0.13 -4.74
C ASN A 382 26.84 -0.85 -5.80
N ASP A 383 26.00 -1.80 -5.42
CA ASP A 383 25.41 -2.80 -6.31
C ASP A 383 24.11 -2.30 -6.97
N GLY A 384 23.65 -1.10 -6.59
CA GLY A 384 22.46 -0.46 -7.16
C GLY A 384 21.15 -0.81 -6.45
N TYR A 385 21.22 -1.42 -5.26
CA TYR A 385 20.04 -1.67 -4.45
C TYR A 385 19.67 -0.44 -3.61
N VAL A 386 18.39 -0.19 -3.50
CA VAL A 386 17.83 0.89 -2.68
C VAL A 386 17.51 0.37 -1.29
N HIS A 387 17.99 1.08 -0.28
CA HIS A 387 17.66 0.86 1.13
C HIS A 387 16.78 2.00 1.63
N ILE A 388 15.64 1.68 2.21
CA ILE A 388 14.76 2.68 2.84
C ILE A 388 15.15 2.79 4.31
N VAL A 389 15.55 3.97 4.75
CA VAL A 389 15.94 4.23 6.15
C VAL A 389 14.83 4.90 6.95
N GLY A 390 13.78 5.39 6.31
CA GLY A 390 12.61 5.93 6.99
C GLY A 390 11.90 7.02 6.22
N ARG A 391 10.97 7.69 6.92
CA ARG A 391 10.31 8.90 6.43
C ARG A 391 11.07 10.13 6.89
N GLY A 392 11.23 11.12 6.02
CA GLY A 392 11.86 12.40 6.39
C GLY A 392 11.16 13.08 7.59
N LYS A 393 9.84 12.97 7.65
CA LYS A 393 9.03 13.49 8.78
C LYS A 393 9.16 12.71 10.10
N ASP A 394 9.67 11.49 10.04
CA ASP A 394 9.89 10.63 11.21
C ASP A 394 11.36 10.69 11.66
N LEU A 395 12.21 11.43 10.93
CA LEU A 395 13.58 11.74 11.33
C LEU A 395 13.55 12.44 12.69
N ILE A 396 14.33 11.94 13.64
CA ILE A 396 14.39 12.48 14.99
C ILE A 396 15.60 13.41 15.07
N ILE A 397 15.36 14.66 15.50
CA ILE A 397 16.43 15.64 15.70
C ILE A 397 16.69 15.78 17.20
N THR A 398 17.73 15.12 17.68
CA THR A 398 18.07 15.07 19.10
C THR A 398 19.42 15.71 19.38
N GLY A 399 19.46 16.79 20.14
CA GLY A 399 20.69 17.51 20.46
C GLY A 399 21.47 17.99 19.22
N GLY A 400 20.75 18.31 18.14
CA GLY A 400 21.33 18.72 16.86
C GLY A 400 21.80 17.58 15.94
N PHE A 401 21.59 16.31 16.34
CA PHE A 401 21.94 15.15 15.55
C PHE A 401 20.71 14.51 14.92
N ASN A 402 20.84 14.05 13.68
CA ASN A 402 19.83 13.28 12.98
C ASN A 402 19.89 11.81 13.42
N VAL A 403 18.75 11.28 13.88
CA VAL A 403 18.58 9.86 14.20
C VAL A 403 17.50 9.28 13.31
N TYR A 404 17.87 8.28 12.55
CA TYR A 404 16.97 7.55 11.67
C TYR A 404 16.27 6.45 12.49
N PRO A 405 14.95 6.50 12.67
CA PRO A 405 14.24 5.52 13.50
C PRO A 405 14.54 4.08 13.14
N LYS A 406 14.59 3.76 11.85
CA LYS A 406 14.79 2.39 11.38
C LYS A 406 16.13 1.80 11.83
N GLU A 407 17.19 2.60 11.85
CA GLU A 407 18.51 2.16 12.32
C GLU A 407 18.47 1.71 13.80
N VAL A 408 17.68 2.39 14.60
CA VAL A 408 17.51 2.05 16.01
C VAL A 408 16.55 0.86 16.18
N GLU A 409 15.49 0.81 15.37
CA GLU A 409 14.53 -0.30 15.32
C GLU A 409 15.22 -1.62 14.96
N GLU A 410 16.08 -1.64 13.93
CA GLU A 410 16.81 -2.82 13.51
C GLU A 410 17.68 -3.42 14.65
N GLU A 411 18.32 -2.58 15.44
CA GLU A 411 19.11 -3.03 16.60
C GLU A 411 18.25 -3.55 17.76
N ILE A 412 17.04 -3.00 17.92
CA ILE A 412 16.10 -3.47 18.95
C ILE A 412 15.41 -4.75 18.48
N ASP A 413 14.98 -4.81 17.22
CA ASP A 413 14.27 -5.96 16.65
C ASP A 413 15.16 -7.22 16.59
N ALA A 414 16.48 -7.04 16.51
CA ALA A 414 17.46 -8.13 16.59
C ALA A 414 17.63 -8.71 18.01
N LEU A 415 16.98 -8.16 19.04
CA LEU A 415 17.10 -8.67 20.41
C LEU A 415 16.16 -9.87 20.63
N PRO A 416 16.63 -10.96 21.26
CA PRO A 416 15.79 -12.12 21.56
C PRO A 416 14.55 -11.74 22.37
N GLY A 417 13.38 -12.17 21.90
CA GLY A 417 12.09 -11.90 22.55
C GLY A 417 11.42 -10.59 22.15
N VAL A 418 12.05 -9.74 21.34
CA VAL A 418 11.38 -8.63 20.67
C VAL A 418 10.61 -9.17 19.47
N ILE A 419 9.36 -8.78 19.33
CA ILE A 419 8.51 -9.09 18.17
C ILE A 419 8.68 -8.01 17.11
N GLU A 420 8.60 -6.74 17.53
CA GLU A 420 8.79 -5.59 16.68
C GLU A 420 8.94 -4.32 17.54
N SER A 421 9.58 -3.30 16.98
CA SER A 421 9.69 -1.99 17.62
C SER A 421 9.29 -0.85 16.70
N ALA A 422 8.95 0.29 17.31
CA ALA A 422 8.77 1.57 16.63
C ALA A 422 9.53 2.65 17.41
N VAL A 423 10.42 3.36 16.74
CA VAL A 423 11.20 4.43 17.33
C VAL A 423 10.63 5.78 16.89
N ILE A 424 10.37 6.65 17.86
CA ILE A 424 9.75 7.97 17.68
C ILE A 424 10.54 9.05 18.41
N GLY A 425 10.50 10.27 17.87
CA GLY A 425 10.93 11.47 18.56
C GLY A 425 9.76 12.04 19.38
N LEU A 426 10.01 12.33 20.65
CA LEU A 426 9.06 13.01 21.53
C LEU A 426 9.67 14.30 22.06
N PRO A 427 8.88 15.39 22.25
CA PRO A 427 9.40 16.64 22.78
C PRO A 427 10.22 16.44 24.06
N HIS A 428 11.44 16.93 24.06
CA HIS A 428 12.37 16.82 25.19
C HIS A 428 12.95 18.20 25.55
N PRO A 429 12.93 18.60 26.84
CA PRO A 429 13.30 19.97 27.23
C PRO A 429 14.72 20.38 26.86
N ASP A 430 15.69 19.46 26.88
CA ASP A 430 17.11 19.76 26.63
C ASP A 430 17.58 19.36 25.23
N LEU A 431 16.91 18.41 24.57
CA LEU A 431 17.40 17.81 23.33
C LEU A 431 16.59 18.21 22.09
N GLY A 432 15.50 18.97 22.26
CA GLY A 432 14.50 19.17 21.24
C GLY A 432 13.59 17.94 21.12
N GLU A 433 14.14 16.81 20.69
CA GLU A 433 13.45 15.53 20.69
C GLU A 433 14.24 14.46 21.48
N GLY A 434 13.52 13.67 22.27
CA GLY A 434 14.05 12.47 22.94
C GLY A 434 13.75 11.23 22.10
N VAL A 435 14.78 10.50 21.72
CA VAL A 435 14.62 9.21 21.05
C VAL A 435 13.90 8.24 21.99
N THR A 436 12.76 7.71 21.57
CA THR A 436 11.92 6.83 22.39
C THR A 436 11.58 5.58 21.60
N ALA A 437 11.84 4.41 22.16
CA ALA A 437 11.46 3.14 21.57
C ALA A 437 10.13 2.65 22.18
N VAL A 438 9.21 2.19 21.33
CA VAL A 438 7.98 1.48 21.72
C VAL A 438 8.11 0.05 21.21
N VAL A 439 8.11 -0.93 22.10
CA VAL A 439 8.48 -2.31 21.81
C VAL A 439 7.32 -3.25 22.10
N ALA A 440 6.94 -4.05 21.13
CA ALA A 440 6.13 -5.24 21.31
C ALA A 440 7.05 -6.44 21.55
N ALA A 441 6.88 -7.15 22.65
CA ALA A 441 7.73 -8.25 23.04
C ALA A 441 6.90 -9.48 23.45
N ALA A 442 7.47 -10.67 23.31
CA ALA A 442 6.85 -11.91 23.79
C ALA A 442 6.70 -11.85 25.32
N ALA A 443 5.53 -12.21 25.82
CA ALA A 443 5.20 -12.11 27.25
C ALA A 443 6.19 -12.88 28.14
N GLU A 444 6.64 -14.03 27.67
CA GLU A 444 7.61 -14.92 28.37
C GLU A 444 9.07 -14.41 28.30
N ALA A 445 9.37 -13.43 27.44
CA ALA A 445 10.74 -12.92 27.27
C ALA A 445 11.24 -12.12 28.51
N GLY A 446 10.30 -11.58 29.29
CA GLY A 446 10.63 -10.84 30.51
C GLY A 446 11.56 -9.64 30.30
N LEU A 447 11.55 -9.06 29.10
CA LEU A 447 12.40 -7.93 28.72
C LEU A 447 12.08 -6.72 29.60
N LYS A 448 13.13 -5.98 29.95
CA LYS A 448 13.03 -4.75 30.76
C LYS A 448 13.74 -3.60 30.03
N GLU A 449 13.20 -2.38 30.16
CA GLU A 449 13.78 -1.15 29.63
C GLU A 449 15.30 -1.05 29.87
N ALA A 450 15.73 -1.21 31.14
CA ALA A 450 17.13 -1.09 31.48
C ALA A 450 18.03 -2.15 30.80
N ALA A 451 17.50 -3.33 30.50
CA ALA A 451 18.25 -4.37 29.78
C ALA A 451 18.45 -3.99 28.30
N ILE A 452 17.40 -3.53 27.61
CA ILE A 452 17.48 -3.07 26.22
C ILE A 452 18.43 -1.88 26.12
N LEU A 453 18.26 -0.85 26.96
CA LEU A 453 19.12 0.33 26.96
C LEU A 453 20.60 -0.03 27.16
N ARG A 454 20.90 -0.96 28.05
CA ARG A 454 22.27 -1.44 28.28
C ARG A 454 22.84 -2.19 27.07
N LEU A 455 22.05 -3.05 26.41
CA LEU A 455 22.50 -3.78 25.22
C LEU A 455 22.81 -2.82 24.07
N LEU A 456 22.03 -1.78 23.91
CA LEU A 456 22.25 -0.78 22.87
C LEU A 456 23.50 0.09 23.11
N THR A 457 24.10 0.07 24.30
CA THR A 457 25.33 0.84 24.57
C THR A 457 26.53 0.39 23.74
N THR A 458 26.57 -0.87 23.35
CA THR A 458 27.65 -1.43 22.52
C THR A 458 27.33 -1.45 21.03
N ARG A 459 26.05 -1.14 20.66
CA ARG A 459 25.57 -1.25 19.28
C ARG A 459 25.35 0.11 18.63
N LEU A 460 24.97 1.12 19.41
CA LEU A 460 24.61 2.44 18.90
C LEU A 460 25.42 3.57 19.55
N ALA A 461 25.72 4.58 18.76
CA ALA A 461 26.28 5.83 19.26
C ALA A 461 25.37 6.48 20.31
N GLY A 462 25.93 7.22 21.28
CA GLY A 462 25.19 7.74 22.43
C GLY A 462 23.95 8.57 22.09
N PHE A 463 24.03 9.39 21.04
CA PHE A 463 22.91 10.24 20.60
C PHE A 463 21.77 9.45 19.94
N LYS A 464 22.03 8.27 19.35
CA LYS A 464 21.05 7.40 18.71
C LYS A 464 20.26 6.55 19.72
N ARG A 465 20.80 6.36 20.93
CA ARG A 465 20.19 5.49 21.93
C ARG A 465 18.88 6.05 22.45
N PRO A 466 17.83 5.24 22.54
CA PRO A 466 16.59 5.65 23.18
C PRO A 466 16.85 6.13 24.61
N LYS A 467 16.15 7.19 25.00
CA LYS A 467 16.12 7.69 26.38
C LYS A 467 15.13 6.90 27.23
N ARG A 468 14.10 6.36 26.56
CA ARG A 468 13.07 5.51 27.17
C ARG A 468 12.72 4.35 26.24
N VAL A 469 12.36 3.22 26.85
CA VAL A 469 11.77 2.07 26.17
C VAL A 469 10.42 1.78 26.83
N LEU A 470 9.35 1.87 26.03
CA LEU A 470 7.98 1.59 26.43
C LEU A 470 7.57 0.23 25.88
N PHE A 471 6.86 -0.57 26.67
CA PHE A 471 6.35 -1.86 26.22
C PHE A 471 4.85 -1.76 25.93
N VAL A 472 4.42 -2.41 24.85
CA VAL A 472 3.04 -2.51 24.42
C VAL A 472 2.73 -3.95 24.00
N ASP A 473 1.46 -4.34 24.06
CA ASP A 473 1.04 -5.66 23.57
C ASP A 473 1.11 -5.74 22.05
N ASP A 474 0.74 -4.66 21.35
CA ASP A 474 0.82 -4.54 19.88
C ASP A 474 1.04 -3.08 19.46
N LEU A 475 1.70 -2.87 18.33
CA LEU A 475 1.88 -1.54 17.75
C LEU A 475 0.64 -1.12 16.95
N PRO A 476 0.19 0.15 17.05
CA PRO A 476 -0.97 0.63 16.29
C PRO A 476 -0.68 0.59 14.80
N ARG A 477 -1.61 0.01 14.01
CA ARG A 477 -1.44 -0.18 12.57
C ARG A 477 -2.64 0.35 11.78
N ASN A 478 -2.37 0.77 10.57
CA ASN A 478 -3.43 1.02 9.60
C ASN A 478 -3.91 -0.30 8.93
N ALA A 479 -4.94 -0.21 8.08
CA ALA A 479 -5.50 -1.36 7.38
C ALA A 479 -4.50 -2.13 6.49
N MET A 480 -3.35 -1.52 6.15
CA MET A 480 -2.25 -2.14 5.39
C MET A 480 -1.15 -2.71 6.29
N GLY A 481 -1.39 -2.80 7.60
CA GLY A 481 -0.42 -3.32 8.57
C GLY A 481 0.74 -2.36 8.88
N LYS A 482 0.72 -1.11 8.38
CA LYS A 482 1.78 -0.14 8.62
C LYS A 482 1.64 0.50 10.00
N VAL A 483 2.72 0.49 10.78
CA VAL A 483 2.77 1.14 12.10
C VAL A 483 2.48 2.63 12.00
N GLN A 484 1.58 3.10 12.86
CA GLN A 484 1.16 4.50 12.94
C GLN A 484 1.98 5.28 13.97
N LYS A 485 3.21 5.68 13.61
CA LYS A 485 4.10 6.44 14.51
C LYS A 485 3.49 7.77 15.00
N ALA A 486 2.63 8.40 14.21
CA ALA A 486 1.92 9.60 14.63
C ALA A 486 1.04 9.33 15.87
N ALA A 487 0.25 8.24 15.84
CA ALA A 487 -0.58 7.85 16.98
C ALA A 487 0.27 7.54 18.24
N LEU A 488 1.44 6.94 18.06
CA LEU A 488 2.37 6.71 19.18
C LEU A 488 2.93 8.04 19.73
N ARG A 489 3.27 8.99 18.85
CA ARG A 489 3.71 10.33 19.31
C ARG A 489 2.62 11.05 20.08
N ASP A 490 1.39 11.03 19.60
CA ASP A 490 0.26 11.66 20.28
C ASP A 490 0.00 11.03 21.65
N LEU A 491 0.03 9.68 21.72
CA LEU A 491 -0.19 8.93 22.97
C LEU A 491 0.87 9.21 24.04
N HIS A 492 2.11 9.45 23.64
CA HIS A 492 3.24 9.60 24.56
C HIS A 492 3.82 11.03 24.60
N ALA A 493 3.13 12.02 24.03
CA ALA A 493 3.64 13.40 23.89
C ALA A 493 4.14 14.03 25.19
N GLY A 494 3.58 13.66 26.34
CA GLY A 494 3.95 14.17 27.66
C GLY A 494 5.07 13.40 28.37
N LEU A 495 5.70 12.40 27.75
CA LEU A 495 6.64 11.49 28.42
C LEU A 495 7.82 12.20 29.09
N TYR A 496 8.33 13.27 28.49
CA TYR A 496 9.45 14.07 28.99
C TYR A 496 9.02 15.42 29.57
N ALA A 497 7.71 15.69 29.69
CA ALA A 497 7.24 16.93 30.30
C ALA A 497 7.65 16.96 31.79
N ALA A 498 8.17 18.09 32.24
CA ALA A 498 8.44 18.31 33.66
C ALA A 498 7.12 18.15 34.46
N PRO A 499 7.13 17.50 35.64
CA PRO A 499 5.95 17.48 36.48
C PRO A 499 5.52 18.93 36.75
N ALA A 500 4.24 19.23 36.52
CA ALA A 500 3.69 20.56 36.75
C ALA A 500 4.05 21.00 38.16
N SER A 501 4.84 22.08 38.29
CA SER A 501 5.12 22.65 39.60
C SER A 501 3.78 22.98 40.26
N PRO A 502 3.57 22.58 41.54
CA PRO A 502 2.36 22.97 42.23
C PRO A 502 2.26 24.48 42.21
N ARG A 503 1.13 25.01 41.70
CA ARG A 503 0.83 26.45 41.80
C ARG A 503 1.02 26.81 43.27
N LYS A 504 1.98 27.71 43.56
CA LYS A 504 2.00 28.44 44.82
C LYS A 504 0.73 29.29 44.79
N ASP A 505 -0.29 28.86 45.51
CA ASP A 505 -1.40 29.73 45.83
C ASP A 505 -0.81 30.94 46.55
N ALA A 506 -0.91 32.08 45.88
CA ALA A 506 -0.58 33.37 46.48
C ALA A 506 -1.71 33.67 47.46
N GLY A 507 -1.39 33.54 48.76
CA GLY A 507 -2.21 34.06 49.82
C GLY A 507 -2.21 35.59 49.86
#